data_c0910f50fa67b1fdf2652a65397c0689
#
_entry.id   c0910f50fa67b1fdf2652a65397c0689
#
_cell.length_a   1.000
_cell.length_b   1.000
_cell.length_c   1.000
_cell.angle_alpha   90.00
_cell.angle_beta   90.00
_cell.angle_gamma   90.00
#
_symmetry.space_group_name_H-M   'P 1'
#
loop_
_entity.id
_entity.type
_entity.pdbx_description
1 polymer ?
#
loop_
_entity_poly.entity_id
_entity_poly.type
_entity_poly.pdbx_seq_one_letter_code
_entity_poly.pdbx_strand_id
1 'polypeptide(L)'
;HRRTLVVDGYRGELLVDPEPVLLQEYQRLISEENELSKLAEDDVNLPAQLKSGERVKVMLNAGLSPEHEEKLGSRIDGIGLYRTEIPFMLQSGFPSEEEQVAQYQGMLQMFNDKPVTLRTLDVGADKQLPYMPISEENPCLGWRGIRITLDQPEIFLIQVRAMLRANAATGNLSILLPMVTSIDEIDEARRLIERAGREVEEMIGYAIPRPRLGVMLEVPSMVFMLPQLASRIDFISVGTNDLTQYLLAVDRNNTRVASMYDSLHPAVLRALAMIAHDAERFGIDLRLCGEMAGDPMCVTILIGLGYRHLSMNGRSVARVKYLLRRIDIEEAQELSRRSLDAQMTAEV
;
A
#
# COMPACT_ATOMS: atom_id res chain seq x y z
N HIS A 1 -28.27 -30.01 15.32
CA HIS A 1 -27.13 -29.99 16.23
C HIS A 1 -26.32 -28.71 15.94
N ARG A 2 -26.09 -27.88 16.98
CA ARG A 2 -25.15 -26.75 16.87
C ARG A 2 -23.75 -27.34 16.89
N ARG A 3 -22.93 -27.04 15.87
CA ARG A 3 -21.52 -27.38 15.83
C ARG A 3 -20.70 -26.17 16.32
N THR A 4 -19.63 -26.44 17.05
CA THR A 4 -18.65 -25.42 17.43
C THR A 4 -17.63 -25.31 16.33
N LEU A 5 -17.37 -24.07 15.85
CA LEU A 5 -16.38 -23.78 14.84
C LEU A 5 -15.33 -22.84 15.42
N VAL A 6 -14.06 -23.12 15.16
CA VAL A 6 -12.96 -22.21 15.43
C VAL A 6 -12.30 -21.88 14.11
N VAL A 7 -12.17 -20.59 13.82
CA VAL A 7 -11.50 -20.06 12.63
C VAL A 7 -10.17 -19.46 13.06
N ASP A 8 -9.07 -20.11 12.67
CA ASP A 8 -7.72 -19.60 12.88
C ASP A 8 -7.26 -18.86 11.62
N GLY A 9 -7.34 -17.54 11.65
CA GLY A 9 -6.94 -16.68 10.54
C GLY A 9 -5.41 -16.58 10.39
N TYR A 10 -4.63 -16.93 11.41
CA TYR A 10 -3.17 -16.92 11.33
C TYR A 10 -2.64 -18.16 10.60
N ARG A 11 -3.28 -19.31 10.82
CA ARG A 11 -2.92 -20.58 10.17
C ARG A 11 -3.75 -20.88 8.93
N GLY A 12 -4.84 -20.14 8.71
CA GLY A 12 -5.78 -20.41 7.62
C GLY A 12 -6.58 -21.70 7.84
N GLU A 13 -6.82 -22.09 9.10
CA GLU A 13 -7.47 -23.33 9.47
C GLU A 13 -8.90 -23.12 9.96
N LEU A 14 -9.77 -24.07 9.64
CA LEU A 14 -11.13 -24.17 10.17
C LEU A 14 -11.26 -25.47 10.95
N LEU A 15 -11.43 -25.37 12.26
CA LEU A 15 -11.64 -26.52 13.14
C LEU A 15 -13.13 -26.68 13.41
N VAL A 16 -13.65 -27.87 13.17
CA VAL A 16 -15.06 -28.22 13.40
C VAL A 16 -15.15 -29.14 14.62
N ASP A 17 -15.91 -28.73 15.62
CA ASP A 17 -16.08 -29.45 16.89
C ASP A 17 -14.72 -29.84 17.53
N PRO A 18 -13.79 -28.89 17.79
CA PRO A 18 -12.49 -29.19 18.35
C PRO A 18 -12.63 -29.80 19.75
N GLU A 19 -11.63 -30.57 20.13
CA GLU A 19 -11.57 -31.15 21.48
C GLU A 19 -11.62 -30.08 22.58
N PRO A 20 -12.21 -30.35 23.75
CA PRO A 20 -12.38 -29.35 24.82
C PRO A 20 -11.08 -28.66 25.25
N VAL A 21 -9.96 -29.34 25.28
CA VAL A 21 -8.66 -28.77 25.64
C VAL A 21 -8.20 -27.76 24.59
N LEU A 22 -8.35 -28.09 23.32
CA LEU A 22 -8.01 -27.19 22.20
C LEU A 22 -8.94 -25.98 22.17
N LEU A 23 -10.24 -26.17 22.42
CA LEU A 23 -11.20 -25.09 22.50
C LEU A 23 -10.86 -24.10 23.64
N GLN A 24 -10.46 -24.62 24.82
CA GLN A 24 -10.03 -23.78 25.93
C GLN A 24 -8.79 -22.95 25.57
N GLU A 25 -7.82 -23.53 24.87
CA GLU A 25 -6.63 -22.81 24.42
C GLU A 25 -7.01 -21.68 23.44
N TYR A 26 -7.87 -21.95 22.47
CA TYR A 26 -8.34 -20.88 21.56
C TYR A 26 -9.15 -19.79 22.29
N GLN A 27 -9.94 -20.14 23.31
CA GLN A 27 -10.65 -19.17 24.15
C GLN A 27 -9.66 -18.29 24.93
N ARG A 28 -8.58 -18.86 25.46
CA ARG A 28 -7.50 -18.10 26.10
C ARG A 28 -6.84 -17.12 25.13
N LEU A 29 -6.45 -17.62 23.95
CA LEU A 29 -5.84 -16.78 22.88
C LEU A 29 -6.77 -15.64 22.47
N ILE A 30 -8.07 -15.89 22.28
CA ILE A 30 -9.07 -14.88 21.96
C ILE A 30 -9.17 -13.82 23.07
N SER A 31 -9.13 -14.25 24.34
CA SER A 31 -9.18 -13.31 25.47
C SER A 31 -7.95 -12.40 25.51
N GLU A 32 -6.77 -12.97 25.33
CA GLU A 32 -5.50 -12.22 25.24
C GLU A 32 -5.49 -11.24 24.06
N GLU A 33 -5.96 -11.67 22.88
CA GLU A 33 -6.10 -10.82 21.71
C GLU A 33 -7.08 -9.66 21.95
N ASN A 34 -8.20 -9.91 22.61
CA ASN A 34 -9.18 -8.88 22.96
C ASN A 34 -8.63 -7.86 23.97
N GLU A 35 -7.83 -8.30 24.94
CA GLU A 35 -7.17 -7.40 25.88
C GLU A 35 -6.14 -6.51 25.15
N LEU A 36 -5.31 -7.08 24.29
CA LEU A 36 -4.38 -6.32 23.46
C LEU A 36 -5.09 -5.30 22.56
N SER A 37 -6.22 -5.71 21.98
CA SER A 37 -7.04 -4.82 21.14
C SER A 37 -7.60 -3.64 21.93
N LYS A 38 -8.04 -3.84 23.18
CA LYS A 38 -8.48 -2.74 24.05
C LYS A 38 -7.35 -1.78 24.40
N LEU A 39 -6.18 -2.31 24.79
CA LEU A 39 -5.01 -1.49 25.08
C LEU A 39 -4.56 -0.69 23.84
N ALA A 40 -4.68 -1.27 22.66
CA ALA A 40 -4.35 -0.60 21.41
C ALA A 40 -5.36 0.54 21.09
N GLU A 41 -6.64 0.34 21.35
CA GLU A 41 -7.66 1.38 21.16
C GLU A 41 -7.50 2.56 22.15
N ASP A 42 -7.05 2.32 23.37
CA ASP A 42 -6.75 3.38 24.34
C ASP A 42 -5.61 4.30 23.84
N ASP A 43 -4.60 3.71 23.18
CA ASP A 43 -3.42 4.41 22.66
C ASP A 43 -3.62 4.99 21.24
N VAL A 44 -4.71 4.66 20.54
CA VAL A 44 -4.86 4.91 19.10
C VAL A 44 -4.82 6.39 18.70
N ASN A 45 -5.25 7.29 19.58
CA ASN A 45 -5.22 8.73 19.34
C ASN A 45 -3.86 9.37 19.65
N LEU A 46 -2.94 8.64 20.30
CA LEU A 46 -1.60 9.11 20.56
C LEU A 46 -0.77 9.10 19.26
N PRO A 47 0.25 9.97 19.14
CA PRO A 47 1.16 9.95 18.00
C PRO A 47 1.84 8.60 17.82
N ALA A 48 1.99 8.15 16.58
CA ALA A 48 2.82 7.00 16.26
C ALA A 48 4.30 7.40 16.36
N GLN A 49 5.01 6.82 17.33
CA GLN A 49 6.43 7.10 17.60
C GLN A 49 7.08 5.89 18.27
N LEU A 50 8.39 5.77 18.12
CA LEU A 50 9.20 4.76 18.80
C LEU A 50 9.43 5.14 20.28
N LYS A 51 9.99 4.25 21.09
CA LYS A 51 10.41 4.57 22.47
C LYS A 51 11.36 5.78 22.53
N SER A 52 12.20 5.96 21.53
CA SER A 52 13.11 7.10 21.39
C SER A 52 12.42 8.46 21.18
N GLY A 53 11.12 8.47 20.87
CA GLY A 53 10.36 9.64 20.45
C GLY A 53 10.40 9.90 18.94
N GLU A 54 11.16 9.11 18.17
CA GLU A 54 11.20 9.21 16.71
C GLU A 54 9.82 8.92 16.10
N ARG A 55 9.35 9.83 15.24
CA ARG A 55 8.03 9.73 14.61
C ARG A 55 8.02 8.69 13.48
N VAL A 56 6.98 7.90 13.45
CA VAL A 56 6.62 7.02 12.33
C VAL A 56 5.28 7.49 11.79
N LYS A 57 5.17 7.69 10.50
CA LYS A 57 3.90 8.05 9.87
C LYS A 57 3.07 6.79 9.63
N VAL A 58 1.89 6.76 10.23
CA VAL A 58 0.90 5.72 10.03
C VAL A 58 -0.19 6.25 9.11
N MET A 59 -0.22 5.72 7.89
CA MET A 59 -1.10 6.13 6.81
C MET A 59 -2.17 5.07 6.57
N LEU A 60 -3.25 5.45 5.88
CA LEU A 60 -4.36 4.55 5.56
C LEU A 60 -4.31 4.11 4.10
N ASN A 61 -4.57 2.82 3.87
CA ASN A 61 -4.98 2.30 2.56
C ASN A 61 -6.51 2.44 2.44
N ALA A 62 -6.97 3.32 1.57
CA ALA A 62 -8.35 3.74 1.41
C ALA A 62 -8.95 3.29 0.06
N GLY A 63 -10.26 3.46 -0.09
CA GLY A 63 -11.02 3.22 -1.32
C GLY A 63 -12.18 2.26 -1.18
N LEU A 64 -12.43 1.70 0.02
CA LEU A 64 -13.50 0.73 0.26
C LEU A 64 -14.73 1.34 0.96
N SER A 65 -14.53 2.26 1.89
CA SER A 65 -15.61 2.80 2.72
C SER A 65 -15.29 4.22 3.22
N PRO A 66 -15.78 5.26 2.53
CA PRO A 66 -15.53 6.66 2.93
C PRO A 66 -15.94 6.97 4.38
N GLU A 67 -17.06 6.45 4.85
CA GLU A 67 -17.54 6.67 6.22
C GLU A 67 -16.60 6.07 7.28
N HIS A 68 -15.99 4.93 6.98
CA HIS A 68 -15.03 4.30 7.88
C HIS A 68 -13.68 5.05 7.85
N GLU A 69 -13.28 5.50 6.68
CA GLU A 69 -12.06 6.26 6.44
C GLU A 69 -12.11 7.61 7.17
N GLU A 70 -13.25 8.31 7.13
CA GLU A 70 -13.48 9.57 7.86
C GLU A 70 -13.31 9.39 9.36
N LYS A 71 -13.88 8.33 9.95
CA LYS A 71 -13.75 8.02 11.38
C LYS A 71 -12.31 7.79 11.83
N LEU A 72 -11.45 7.33 10.94
CA LEU A 72 -10.04 7.12 11.21
C LEU A 72 -9.21 8.40 11.02
N GLY A 73 -9.78 9.47 10.49
CA GLY A 73 -9.07 10.68 10.10
C GLY A 73 -8.16 11.26 11.19
N SER A 74 -8.63 11.33 12.45
CA SER A 74 -7.82 11.84 13.58
C SER A 74 -6.71 10.89 14.04
N ARG A 75 -6.75 9.62 13.62
CA ARG A 75 -5.87 8.54 14.09
C ARG A 75 -4.70 8.26 13.17
N ILE A 76 -4.70 8.86 11.97
CA ILE A 76 -3.73 8.62 10.89
C ILE A 76 -3.05 9.91 10.43
N ASP A 77 -1.90 9.78 9.80
CA ASP A 77 -1.11 10.90 9.28
C ASP A 77 -1.48 11.27 7.83
N GLY A 78 -2.38 10.53 7.19
CA GLY A 78 -2.87 10.77 5.82
C GLY A 78 -3.28 9.49 5.10
N ILE A 79 -3.54 9.63 3.81
CA ILE A 79 -3.84 8.50 2.93
C ILE A 79 -2.58 8.14 2.15
N GLY A 80 -2.01 6.97 2.45
CA GLY A 80 -0.79 6.49 1.79
C GLY A 80 -1.07 5.77 0.47
N LEU A 81 -2.27 5.23 0.33
CA LEU A 81 -2.75 4.59 -0.89
C LEU A 81 -4.26 4.72 -0.99
N TYR A 82 -4.75 5.42 -2.01
CA TYR A 82 -6.14 5.33 -2.44
C TYR A 82 -6.23 4.49 -3.72
N ARG A 83 -7.01 3.42 -3.65
CA ARG A 83 -7.21 2.46 -4.74
C ARG A 83 -8.30 2.95 -5.68
N THR A 84 -7.91 3.62 -6.75
CA THR A 84 -8.86 4.22 -7.71
C THR A 84 -9.61 3.20 -8.55
N GLU A 85 -9.12 1.97 -8.66
CA GLU A 85 -9.76 0.90 -9.42
C GLU A 85 -11.09 0.41 -8.82
N ILE A 86 -11.30 0.53 -7.52
CA ILE A 86 -12.50 0.01 -6.84
C ILE A 86 -13.78 0.63 -7.40
N PRO A 87 -13.91 1.96 -7.48
CA PRO A 87 -15.06 2.59 -8.12
C PRO A 87 -15.25 2.18 -9.58
N PHE A 88 -14.16 1.99 -10.33
CA PHE A 88 -14.24 1.51 -11.72
C PHE A 88 -14.85 0.10 -11.79
N MET A 89 -14.51 -0.78 -10.85
CA MET A 89 -15.04 -2.15 -10.80
C MET A 89 -16.54 -2.20 -10.46
N LEU A 90 -17.07 -1.20 -9.78
CA LEU A 90 -18.47 -1.13 -9.34
C LEU A 90 -19.41 -0.56 -10.42
N GLN A 91 -18.86 0.01 -11.48
CA GLN A 91 -19.64 0.61 -12.57
C GLN A 91 -19.81 -0.33 -13.76
N SER A 92 -20.74 0.03 -14.67
CA SER A 92 -20.98 -0.69 -15.91
C SER A 92 -20.18 -0.17 -17.10
N GLY A 93 -19.36 0.86 -16.92
CA GLY A 93 -18.51 1.50 -17.92
C GLY A 93 -17.43 2.36 -17.25
N PHE A 94 -16.51 2.91 -18.05
CA PHE A 94 -15.51 3.83 -17.53
C PHE A 94 -16.18 5.06 -16.93
N PRO A 95 -15.84 5.44 -15.66
CA PRO A 95 -16.32 6.68 -15.08
C PRO A 95 -15.91 7.88 -15.94
N SER A 96 -16.83 8.80 -16.15
CA SER A 96 -16.55 10.09 -16.80
C SER A 96 -15.53 10.91 -16.00
N GLU A 97 -14.92 11.89 -16.64
CA GLU A 97 -14.00 12.80 -15.93
C GLU A 97 -14.69 13.51 -14.77
N GLU A 98 -15.95 13.95 -14.94
CA GLU A 98 -16.72 14.62 -13.87
C GLU A 98 -17.01 13.71 -12.67
N GLU A 99 -17.36 12.45 -12.91
CA GLU A 99 -17.58 11.48 -11.84
C GLU A 99 -16.28 11.21 -11.07
N GLN A 100 -15.15 11.11 -11.77
CA GLN A 100 -13.85 10.97 -11.14
C GLN A 100 -13.44 12.21 -10.35
N VAL A 101 -13.69 13.42 -10.88
CA VAL A 101 -13.47 14.69 -10.15
C VAL A 101 -14.22 14.71 -8.85
N ALA A 102 -15.53 14.43 -8.87
CA ALA A 102 -16.36 14.44 -7.67
C ALA A 102 -15.84 13.46 -6.60
N GLN A 103 -15.42 12.28 -7.04
CA GLN A 103 -14.89 11.26 -6.14
C GLN A 103 -13.54 11.66 -5.52
N TYR A 104 -12.59 12.11 -6.33
CA TYR A 104 -11.26 12.50 -5.85
C TYR A 104 -11.34 13.76 -4.99
N GLN A 105 -12.18 14.70 -5.36
CA GLN A 105 -12.42 15.92 -4.59
C GLN A 105 -12.98 15.60 -3.20
N GLY A 106 -13.93 14.67 -3.10
CA GLY A 106 -14.46 14.21 -1.83
C GLY A 106 -13.37 13.67 -0.89
N MET A 107 -12.46 12.84 -1.42
CA MET A 107 -11.34 12.28 -0.65
C MET A 107 -10.31 13.35 -0.26
N LEU A 108 -9.93 14.23 -1.18
CA LEU A 108 -8.95 15.29 -0.91
C LEU A 108 -9.48 16.29 0.12
N GLN A 109 -10.77 16.64 0.08
CA GLN A 109 -11.41 17.55 1.03
C GLN A 109 -11.58 16.92 2.42
N MET A 110 -11.92 15.63 2.49
CA MET A 110 -12.05 14.90 3.75
C MET A 110 -10.73 14.92 4.55
N PHE A 111 -9.59 14.94 3.85
CA PHE A 111 -8.25 14.95 4.44
C PHE A 111 -7.45 16.19 4.01
N ASN A 112 -8.09 17.37 3.97
CA ASN A 112 -7.49 18.60 3.43
C ASN A 112 -6.24 19.10 4.17
N ASP A 113 -6.07 18.71 5.44
CA ASP A 113 -4.92 19.00 6.29
C ASP A 113 -3.82 17.93 6.24
N LYS A 114 -4.02 16.88 5.43
CA LYS A 114 -3.15 15.70 5.36
C LYS A 114 -2.82 15.31 3.92
N PRO A 115 -1.66 14.68 3.67
CA PRO A 115 -1.34 14.20 2.34
C PRO A 115 -2.26 13.04 1.92
N VAL A 116 -2.68 13.07 0.66
CA VAL A 116 -3.50 12.02 0.05
C VAL A 116 -2.82 11.51 -1.21
N THR A 117 -2.51 10.22 -1.24
CA THR A 117 -1.87 9.57 -2.38
C THR A 117 -2.91 8.80 -3.18
N LEU A 118 -3.20 9.26 -4.40
CA LEU A 118 -4.06 8.57 -5.36
C LEU A 118 -3.20 7.74 -6.32
N ARG A 119 -3.45 6.44 -6.38
CA ARG A 119 -2.81 5.57 -7.36
C ARG A 119 -3.56 5.66 -8.68
N THR A 120 -2.84 5.83 -9.80
CA THR A 120 -3.46 5.71 -11.12
C THR A 120 -3.96 4.30 -11.34
N LEU A 121 -4.86 4.13 -12.29
CA LEU A 121 -5.61 2.89 -12.50
C LEU A 121 -4.72 1.64 -12.53
N ASP A 122 -4.97 0.71 -11.62
CA ASP A 122 -4.28 -0.59 -11.53
C ASP A 122 -5.30 -1.72 -11.75
N VAL A 123 -5.71 -1.90 -12.99
CA VAL A 123 -6.57 -3.00 -13.46
C VAL A 123 -5.78 -4.00 -14.28
N GLY A 124 -6.34 -5.17 -14.50
CA GLY A 124 -5.68 -6.33 -15.07
C GLY A 124 -5.37 -7.38 -13.99
N ALA A 125 -4.87 -8.52 -14.37
CA ALA A 125 -4.63 -9.66 -13.49
C ALA A 125 -5.91 -10.08 -12.72
N ASP A 126 -5.89 -9.98 -11.40
CA ASP A 126 -7.02 -10.29 -10.51
C ASP A 126 -8.06 -9.17 -10.38
N LYS A 127 -7.77 -7.98 -10.93
CA LYS A 127 -8.63 -6.78 -10.86
C LYS A 127 -9.23 -6.47 -12.23
N GLN A 128 -10.19 -7.26 -12.63
CA GLN A 128 -10.84 -7.09 -13.94
C GLN A 128 -12.01 -6.13 -13.88
N LEU A 129 -12.17 -5.33 -14.94
CA LEU A 129 -13.34 -4.50 -15.16
C LEU A 129 -14.39 -5.30 -15.92
N PRO A 130 -15.67 -5.31 -15.49
CA PRO A 130 -16.72 -6.07 -16.16
C PRO A 130 -16.92 -5.71 -17.63
N TYR A 131 -16.62 -4.46 -17.99
CA TYR A 131 -16.79 -3.88 -19.33
C TYR A 131 -15.48 -3.84 -20.15
N MET A 132 -14.37 -4.31 -19.58
CA MET A 132 -13.07 -4.41 -20.26
C MET A 132 -12.41 -5.73 -19.85
N PRO A 133 -12.97 -6.88 -20.29
CA PRO A 133 -12.41 -8.17 -19.94
C PRO A 133 -11.05 -8.38 -20.63
N ILE A 134 -10.05 -8.74 -19.85
CA ILE A 134 -8.69 -9.04 -20.31
C ILE A 134 -8.48 -10.54 -20.12
N SER A 135 -8.23 -11.27 -21.22
CA SER A 135 -7.97 -12.70 -21.19
C SER A 135 -6.55 -12.97 -21.63
N GLU A 136 -5.70 -13.41 -20.72
CA GLU A 136 -4.28 -13.68 -20.93
C GLU A 136 -3.89 -15.00 -20.24
N GLU A 137 -2.87 -15.68 -20.77
CA GLU A 137 -2.35 -16.90 -20.15
C GLU A 137 -1.65 -16.65 -18.81
N ASN A 138 -1.00 -15.48 -18.68
CA ASN A 138 -0.27 -15.06 -17.47
C ASN A 138 -0.70 -13.64 -17.05
N PRO A 139 -1.91 -13.46 -16.49
CA PRO A 139 -2.48 -12.13 -16.26
C PRO A 139 -1.62 -11.22 -15.38
N CYS A 140 -0.95 -11.78 -14.36
CA CYS A 140 -0.09 -11.00 -13.48
C CYS A 140 1.18 -10.46 -14.17
N LEU A 141 1.60 -11.08 -15.27
CA LEU A 141 2.76 -10.68 -16.08
C LEU A 141 2.37 -9.91 -17.34
N GLY A 142 1.09 -9.74 -17.59
CA GLY A 142 0.52 -9.23 -18.83
C GLY A 142 0.20 -7.73 -18.82
N TRP A 143 -0.90 -7.40 -19.46
CA TRP A 143 -1.40 -6.04 -19.67
C TRP A 143 -2.12 -5.55 -18.40
N ARG A 144 -1.40 -4.79 -17.57
CA ARG A 144 -1.82 -4.40 -16.24
C ARG A 144 -1.27 -3.03 -15.84
N GLY A 145 -2.00 -2.28 -15.05
CA GLY A 145 -1.56 -1.04 -14.41
C GLY A 145 -1.09 -0.01 -15.43
N ILE A 146 0.11 0.54 -15.24
CA ILE A 146 0.67 1.57 -16.13
C ILE A 146 0.78 1.10 -17.59
N ARG A 147 0.94 -0.19 -17.85
CA ARG A 147 1.00 -0.73 -19.23
C ARG A 147 -0.29 -0.48 -19.98
N ILE A 148 -1.45 -0.63 -19.31
CA ILE A 148 -2.76 -0.31 -19.87
C ILE A 148 -2.87 1.20 -20.13
N THR A 149 -2.54 2.00 -19.12
CA THR A 149 -2.76 3.45 -19.18
C THR A 149 -1.81 4.17 -20.14
N LEU A 150 -0.62 3.63 -20.41
CA LEU A 150 0.28 4.17 -21.44
C LEU A 150 -0.10 3.68 -22.85
N ASP A 151 -0.61 2.46 -22.99
CA ASP A 151 -1.14 1.93 -24.25
C ASP A 151 -2.46 2.60 -24.65
N GLN A 152 -3.26 3.02 -23.65
CA GLN A 152 -4.51 3.75 -23.79
C GLN A 152 -4.41 5.13 -23.13
N PRO A 153 -3.63 6.07 -23.69
CA PRO A 153 -3.28 7.33 -23.01
C PRO A 153 -4.47 8.22 -22.70
N GLU A 154 -5.60 8.07 -23.40
CA GLU A 154 -6.82 8.81 -23.10
C GLU A 154 -7.40 8.43 -21.73
N ILE A 155 -7.33 7.15 -21.34
CA ILE A 155 -7.75 6.70 -20.00
C ILE A 155 -6.89 7.38 -18.93
N PHE A 156 -5.58 7.42 -19.14
CA PHE A 156 -4.64 8.06 -18.24
C PHE A 156 -4.88 9.57 -18.14
N LEU A 157 -5.05 10.26 -19.27
CA LEU A 157 -5.27 11.70 -19.31
C LEU A 157 -6.58 12.11 -18.63
N ILE A 158 -7.68 11.39 -18.86
CA ILE A 158 -8.96 11.64 -18.18
C ILE A 158 -8.79 11.50 -16.66
N GLN A 159 -8.16 10.43 -16.21
CA GLN A 159 -7.94 10.20 -14.78
C GLN A 159 -7.05 11.28 -14.15
N VAL A 160 -5.93 11.60 -14.78
CA VAL A 160 -4.99 12.59 -14.25
C VAL A 160 -5.60 14.00 -14.27
N ARG A 161 -6.34 14.40 -15.33
CA ARG A 161 -7.07 15.67 -15.32
C ARG A 161 -8.07 15.73 -14.18
N ALA A 162 -8.82 14.66 -13.94
CA ALA A 162 -9.75 14.58 -12.81
C ALA A 162 -9.04 14.74 -11.46
N MET A 163 -7.89 14.08 -11.26
CA MET A 163 -7.06 14.24 -10.06
C MET A 163 -6.57 15.68 -9.88
N LEU A 164 -6.08 16.30 -10.95
CA LEU A 164 -5.55 17.67 -10.92
C LEU A 164 -6.65 18.71 -10.68
N ARG A 165 -7.82 18.55 -11.30
CA ARG A 165 -9.00 19.39 -11.06
C ARG A 165 -9.45 19.29 -9.60
N ALA A 166 -9.51 18.10 -9.06
CA ALA A 166 -9.85 17.87 -7.67
C ALA A 166 -8.82 18.51 -6.70
N ASN A 167 -7.54 18.50 -7.09
CA ASN A 167 -6.43 19.05 -6.28
C ASN A 167 -6.37 20.60 -6.31
N ALA A 168 -7.03 21.25 -7.27
CA ALA A 168 -6.94 22.70 -7.46
C ALA A 168 -7.32 23.51 -6.21
N ALA A 169 -8.26 22.98 -5.40
CA ALA A 169 -8.73 23.63 -4.19
C ALA A 169 -7.99 23.19 -2.90
N THR A 170 -7.33 22.05 -2.88
CA THR A 170 -6.78 21.45 -1.64
C THR A 170 -5.27 21.40 -1.62
N GLY A 171 -4.62 21.12 -2.74
CA GLY A 171 -3.16 21.10 -2.85
C GLY A 171 -2.46 19.94 -2.11
N ASN A 172 -3.19 18.92 -1.65
CA ASN A 172 -2.68 17.82 -0.83
C ASN A 172 -2.50 16.49 -1.59
N LEU A 173 -2.65 16.51 -2.92
CA LEU A 173 -2.53 15.35 -3.80
C LEU A 173 -1.07 14.89 -3.97
N SER A 174 -0.88 13.57 -3.90
CA SER A 174 0.25 12.85 -4.49
C SER A 174 -0.26 11.84 -5.50
N ILE A 175 0.40 11.68 -6.64
CA ILE A 175 0.07 10.69 -7.67
C ILE A 175 1.06 9.53 -7.55
N LEU A 176 0.56 8.29 -7.59
CA LEU A 176 1.34 7.06 -7.49
C LEU A 176 1.13 6.20 -8.73
N LEU A 177 2.23 5.87 -9.44
CA LEU A 177 2.21 5.05 -10.64
C LEU A 177 2.42 3.56 -10.29
N PRO A 178 1.46 2.66 -10.62
CA PRO A 178 1.59 1.22 -10.35
C PRO A 178 2.36 0.49 -11.45
N MET A 179 2.92 -0.68 -11.13
CA MET A 179 3.48 -1.66 -12.08
C MET A 179 4.57 -1.12 -13.03
N VAL A 180 5.32 -0.12 -12.59
CA VAL A 180 6.42 0.46 -13.36
C VAL A 180 7.57 -0.55 -13.48
N THR A 181 8.08 -0.72 -14.70
CA THR A 181 9.19 -1.65 -15.02
C THR A 181 10.40 -0.97 -15.63
N SER A 182 10.25 0.25 -16.14
CA SER A 182 11.32 0.99 -16.81
C SER A 182 11.25 2.50 -16.55
N ILE A 183 12.37 3.17 -16.81
CA ILE A 183 12.46 4.64 -16.74
C ILE A 183 11.62 5.31 -17.85
N ASP A 184 11.57 4.70 -19.03
CA ASP A 184 10.80 5.24 -20.17
C ASP A 184 9.31 5.36 -19.84
N GLU A 185 8.74 4.39 -19.09
CA GLU A 185 7.35 4.46 -18.63
C GLU A 185 7.13 5.67 -17.70
N ILE A 186 8.09 5.99 -16.84
CA ILE A 186 8.02 7.15 -15.95
C ILE A 186 8.11 8.45 -16.72
N ASP A 187 9.06 8.55 -17.64
CA ASP A 187 9.26 9.75 -18.46
C ASP A 187 8.02 10.03 -19.32
N GLU A 188 7.40 8.99 -19.89
CA GLU A 188 6.15 9.14 -20.65
C GLU A 188 4.97 9.52 -19.75
N ALA A 189 4.81 8.88 -18.58
CA ALA A 189 3.78 9.26 -17.62
C ALA A 189 3.92 10.72 -17.18
N ARG A 190 5.14 11.19 -16.89
CA ARG A 190 5.43 12.58 -16.55
C ARG A 190 5.01 13.54 -17.66
N ARG A 191 5.35 13.22 -18.91
CA ARG A 191 4.96 14.00 -20.10
C ARG A 191 3.43 14.14 -20.20
N LEU A 192 2.70 13.04 -19.94
CA LEU A 192 1.23 13.04 -19.95
C LEU A 192 0.65 13.83 -18.76
N ILE A 193 1.23 13.73 -17.58
CA ILE A 193 0.82 14.50 -16.38
C ILE A 193 1.02 16.00 -16.62
N GLU A 194 2.16 16.39 -17.19
CA GLU A 194 2.44 17.78 -17.54
C GLU A 194 1.47 18.33 -18.61
N ARG A 195 1.11 17.50 -19.60
CA ARG A 195 0.08 17.82 -20.58
C ARG A 195 -1.28 18.03 -19.91
N ALA A 196 -1.71 17.09 -19.07
CA ALA A 196 -2.96 17.19 -18.33
C ALA A 196 -2.99 18.44 -17.44
N GLY A 197 -1.88 18.79 -16.81
CA GLY A 197 -1.75 20.00 -16.00
C GLY A 197 -2.01 21.28 -16.81
N ARG A 198 -1.39 21.41 -17.98
CA ARG A 198 -1.64 22.55 -18.87
C ARG A 198 -3.11 22.63 -19.32
N GLU A 199 -3.69 21.49 -19.73
CA GLU A 199 -5.10 21.42 -20.14
C GLU A 199 -6.05 21.87 -19.02
N VAL A 200 -5.77 21.46 -17.77
CA VAL A 200 -6.57 21.86 -16.60
C VAL A 200 -6.38 23.35 -16.28
N GLU A 201 -5.15 23.86 -16.28
CA GLU A 201 -4.87 25.30 -16.04
C GLU A 201 -5.53 26.21 -17.09
N GLU A 202 -5.53 25.80 -18.36
CA GLU A 202 -6.26 26.48 -19.43
C GLU A 202 -7.78 26.48 -19.19
N MET A 203 -8.32 25.33 -18.75
CA MET A 203 -9.76 25.18 -18.46
C MET A 203 -10.23 26.06 -17.31
N ILE A 204 -9.46 26.12 -16.21
CA ILE A 204 -9.86 26.81 -14.97
C ILE A 204 -9.37 28.27 -14.91
N GLY A 205 -8.40 28.64 -15.74
CA GLY A 205 -7.88 30.02 -15.88
C GLY A 205 -6.85 30.45 -14.83
N TYR A 206 -6.31 29.52 -14.02
CA TYR A 206 -5.24 29.78 -13.05
C TYR A 206 -4.33 28.58 -12.84
N ALA A 207 -3.13 28.82 -12.28
CA ALA A 207 -2.15 27.78 -11.98
C ALA A 207 -2.62 26.88 -10.83
N ILE A 208 -2.43 25.57 -11.00
CA ILE A 208 -2.80 24.58 -9.99
C ILE A 208 -1.60 24.13 -9.16
N PRO A 209 -1.81 23.72 -7.90
CA PRO A 209 -0.76 23.08 -7.09
C PRO A 209 -0.24 21.84 -7.80
N ARG A 210 1.09 21.72 -7.93
CA ARG A 210 1.71 20.54 -8.53
C ARG A 210 1.68 19.38 -7.51
N PRO A 211 1.10 18.23 -7.88
CA PRO A 211 1.15 17.06 -7.01
C PRO A 211 2.56 16.49 -6.95
N ARG A 212 2.89 15.84 -5.83
CA ARG A 212 4.07 14.99 -5.76
C ARG A 212 3.84 13.74 -6.61
N LEU A 213 4.88 13.30 -7.31
CA LEU A 213 4.84 12.09 -8.13
C LEU A 213 5.64 10.98 -7.48
N GLY A 214 5.05 9.82 -7.33
CA GLY A 214 5.70 8.61 -6.83
C GLY A 214 5.52 7.39 -7.74
N VAL A 215 6.36 6.41 -7.50
CA VAL A 215 6.31 5.10 -8.16
C VAL A 215 6.01 4.03 -7.11
N MET A 216 5.05 3.15 -7.40
CA MET A 216 4.89 1.92 -6.64
C MET A 216 6.00 0.96 -7.01
N LEU A 217 6.90 0.73 -6.06
CA LEU A 217 8.02 -0.16 -6.24
C LEU A 217 7.58 -1.58 -5.90
N GLU A 218 7.13 -2.29 -6.92
CA GLU A 218 6.53 -3.62 -6.79
C GLU A 218 7.00 -4.61 -7.85
N VAL A 219 7.71 -4.13 -8.88
CA VAL A 219 8.35 -4.97 -9.88
C VAL A 219 9.85 -5.04 -9.60
N PRO A 220 10.45 -6.24 -9.50
CA PRO A 220 11.85 -6.42 -9.09
C PRO A 220 12.88 -5.65 -9.92
N SER A 221 12.63 -5.42 -11.21
CA SER A 221 13.54 -4.64 -12.07
C SER A 221 13.80 -3.24 -11.50
N MET A 222 12.80 -2.60 -10.91
CA MET A 222 12.91 -1.24 -10.39
C MET A 222 13.69 -1.15 -9.09
N VAL A 223 13.86 -2.25 -8.36
CA VAL A 223 14.74 -2.31 -7.17
C VAL A 223 16.19 -1.94 -7.56
N PHE A 224 16.61 -2.32 -8.76
CA PHE A 224 17.96 -2.04 -9.27
C PHE A 224 18.08 -0.67 -9.95
N MET A 225 16.99 0.07 -10.09
CA MET A 225 16.93 1.33 -10.84
C MET A 225 16.71 2.57 -9.95
N LEU A 226 16.82 2.44 -8.62
CA LEU A 226 16.61 3.55 -7.70
C LEU A 226 17.47 4.79 -7.99
N PRO A 227 18.76 4.66 -8.35
CA PRO A 227 19.57 5.83 -8.70
C PRO A 227 18.99 6.65 -9.85
N GLN A 228 18.40 5.98 -10.85
CA GLN A 228 17.80 6.62 -12.03
C GLN A 228 16.42 7.22 -11.71
N LEU A 229 15.74 6.71 -10.68
CA LEU A 229 14.47 7.24 -10.21
C LEU A 229 14.61 8.59 -9.49
N ALA A 230 15.67 8.78 -8.72
CA ALA A 230 15.83 9.89 -7.78
C ALA A 230 15.61 11.29 -8.40
N SER A 231 15.96 11.48 -9.68
CA SER A 231 15.76 12.76 -10.37
C SER A 231 14.39 12.92 -11.04
N ARG A 232 13.54 11.91 -10.99
CA ARG A 232 12.28 11.83 -11.74
C ARG A 232 11.05 11.83 -10.88
N ILE A 233 11.18 11.42 -9.62
CA ILE A 233 10.08 11.20 -8.69
C ILE A 233 10.36 11.87 -7.34
N ASP A 234 9.31 12.09 -6.57
CA ASP A 234 9.40 12.67 -5.22
C ASP A 234 9.42 11.62 -4.12
N PHE A 235 8.88 10.41 -4.39
CA PHE A 235 8.81 9.32 -3.42
C PHE A 235 8.65 7.96 -4.11
N ILE A 236 8.97 6.90 -3.37
CA ILE A 236 8.60 5.53 -3.71
C ILE A 236 7.69 4.97 -2.63
N SER A 237 6.72 4.15 -3.04
CA SER A 237 5.88 3.37 -2.13
C SER A 237 6.02 1.89 -2.45
N VAL A 238 6.57 1.12 -1.52
CA VAL A 238 6.84 -0.30 -1.77
C VAL A 238 5.53 -1.09 -1.69
N GLY A 239 5.15 -1.73 -2.80
CA GLY A 239 4.02 -2.64 -2.90
C GLY A 239 4.46 -4.07 -2.60
N THR A 240 4.60 -4.42 -1.30
CA THR A 240 5.19 -5.69 -0.87
C THR A 240 4.43 -6.92 -1.37
N ASN A 241 3.13 -6.82 -1.61
CA ASN A 241 2.33 -7.94 -2.08
C ASN A 241 2.78 -8.41 -3.46
N ASP A 242 2.82 -7.49 -4.43
CA ASP A 242 3.25 -7.80 -5.79
C ASP A 242 4.78 -8.02 -5.86
N LEU A 243 5.57 -7.25 -5.09
CA LEU A 243 7.02 -7.45 -5.02
C LEU A 243 7.37 -8.87 -4.56
N THR A 244 6.73 -9.36 -3.50
CA THR A 244 6.93 -10.74 -3.02
C THR A 244 6.52 -11.76 -4.06
N GLN A 245 5.36 -11.57 -4.69
CA GLN A 245 4.85 -12.45 -5.75
C GLN A 245 5.85 -12.58 -6.90
N TYR A 246 6.40 -11.46 -7.38
CA TYR A 246 7.33 -11.45 -8.51
C TYR A 246 8.75 -11.92 -8.13
N LEU A 247 9.23 -11.61 -6.92
CA LEU A 247 10.52 -12.10 -6.44
C LEU A 247 10.54 -13.62 -6.29
N LEU A 248 9.45 -14.19 -5.78
CA LEU A 248 9.34 -15.64 -5.55
C LEU A 248 8.75 -16.38 -6.77
N ALA A 249 8.29 -15.66 -7.80
CA ALA A 249 7.58 -16.20 -8.96
C ALA A 249 6.36 -17.07 -8.55
N VAL A 250 5.61 -16.65 -7.54
CA VAL A 250 4.48 -17.36 -6.96
C VAL A 250 3.21 -16.54 -7.11
N ASP A 251 2.22 -17.08 -7.80
CA ASP A 251 0.88 -16.48 -7.84
C ASP A 251 0.15 -16.73 -6.51
N ARG A 252 -0.04 -15.67 -5.73
CA ARG A 252 -0.73 -15.73 -4.42
C ARG A 252 -2.20 -16.15 -4.51
N ASN A 253 -2.82 -16.03 -5.68
CA ASN A 253 -4.21 -16.41 -5.92
C ASN A 253 -4.36 -17.88 -6.39
N ASN A 254 -3.25 -18.53 -6.75
CA ASN A 254 -3.25 -19.93 -7.14
C ASN A 254 -3.12 -20.83 -5.91
N THR A 255 -4.21 -21.51 -5.55
CA THR A 255 -4.31 -22.33 -4.34
C THR A 255 -3.27 -23.45 -4.23
N ARG A 256 -2.66 -23.89 -5.35
CA ARG A 256 -1.64 -24.95 -5.36
C ARG A 256 -0.26 -24.46 -4.91
N VAL A 257 0.03 -23.18 -5.15
CA VAL A 257 1.35 -22.58 -4.86
C VAL A 257 1.29 -21.43 -3.87
N ALA A 258 0.10 -20.97 -3.48
CA ALA A 258 -0.08 -19.85 -2.55
C ALA A 258 0.64 -20.04 -1.20
N SER A 259 0.83 -21.31 -0.75
CA SER A 259 1.60 -21.63 0.45
C SER A 259 3.10 -21.32 0.33
N MET A 260 3.60 -21.12 -0.89
CA MET A 260 5.00 -20.72 -1.14
C MET A 260 5.16 -19.18 -1.11
N TYR A 261 4.05 -18.45 -1.10
CA TYR A 261 4.07 -16.99 -0.94
C TYR A 261 4.37 -16.66 0.52
N ASP A 262 5.51 -16.01 0.75
CA ASP A 262 5.98 -15.71 2.10
C ASP A 262 6.66 -14.33 2.13
N SER A 263 6.03 -13.39 2.80
CA SER A 263 6.54 -12.01 2.93
C SER A 263 7.77 -11.91 3.83
N LEU A 264 8.02 -12.88 4.68
CA LEU A 264 9.23 -12.98 5.52
C LEU A 264 10.35 -13.80 4.86
N HIS A 265 10.16 -14.23 3.60
CA HIS A 265 11.21 -14.94 2.89
C HIS A 265 12.51 -14.12 2.83
N PRO A 266 13.69 -14.71 3.12
CA PRO A 266 14.96 -13.98 3.17
C PRO A 266 15.28 -13.14 1.91
N ALA A 267 14.90 -13.61 0.73
CA ALA A 267 15.07 -12.83 -0.50
C ALA A 267 14.22 -11.55 -0.51
N VAL A 268 13.01 -11.59 0.04
CA VAL A 268 12.12 -10.41 0.16
C VAL A 268 12.71 -9.40 1.12
N LEU A 269 13.17 -9.86 2.29
CA LEU A 269 13.78 -8.98 3.30
C LEU A 269 15.06 -8.32 2.79
N ARG A 270 15.90 -9.05 2.04
CA ARG A 270 17.10 -8.48 1.39
C ARG A 270 16.75 -7.45 0.33
N ALA A 271 15.70 -7.66 -0.45
CA ALA A 271 15.22 -6.67 -1.41
C ALA A 271 14.73 -5.41 -0.66
N LEU A 272 13.97 -5.55 0.42
CA LEU A 272 13.51 -4.43 1.24
C LEU A 272 14.67 -3.65 1.87
N ALA A 273 15.71 -4.35 2.35
CA ALA A 273 16.92 -3.73 2.89
C ALA A 273 17.67 -2.94 1.81
N MET A 274 17.80 -3.49 0.60
CA MET A 274 18.44 -2.81 -0.53
C MET A 274 17.66 -1.55 -0.94
N ILE A 275 16.33 -1.64 -1.00
CA ILE A 275 15.46 -0.49 -1.28
C ILE A 275 15.65 0.61 -0.22
N ALA A 276 15.64 0.26 1.06
CA ALA A 276 15.81 1.22 2.15
C ALA A 276 17.18 1.92 2.10
N HIS A 277 18.24 1.13 1.90
CA HIS A 277 19.61 1.65 1.76
C HIS A 277 19.74 2.63 0.58
N ASP A 278 19.23 2.25 -0.59
CA ASP A 278 19.35 3.10 -1.77
C ASP A 278 18.43 4.32 -1.69
N ALA A 279 17.24 4.19 -1.12
CA ALA A 279 16.34 5.34 -0.88
C ALA A 279 17.01 6.38 0.04
N GLU A 280 17.65 5.96 1.11
CA GLU A 280 18.43 6.84 2.00
C GLU A 280 19.59 7.49 1.24
N ARG A 281 20.40 6.68 0.54
CA ARG A 281 21.57 7.13 -0.22
C ARG A 281 21.25 8.19 -1.26
N PHE A 282 20.11 8.05 -1.96
CA PHE A 282 19.69 8.96 -3.04
C PHE A 282 18.66 10.00 -2.59
N GLY A 283 18.32 10.05 -1.30
CA GLY A 283 17.39 11.03 -0.74
C GLY A 283 15.95 10.89 -1.23
N ILE A 284 15.50 9.66 -1.52
CA ILE A 284 14.14 9.36 -1.96
C ILE A 284 13.24 9.15 -0.73
N ASP A 285 12.11 9.83 -0.67
CA ASP A 285 11.08 9.60 0.37
C ASP A 285 10.54 8.17 0.25
N LEU A 286 10.86 7.33 1.25
CA LEU A 286 10.54 5.90 1.27
C LEU A 286 9.25 5.64 2.04
N ARG A 287 8.29 5.01 1.38
CA ARG A 287 7.00 4.59 1.94
C ARG A 287 6.75 3.10 1.65
N LEU A 288 5.86 2.49 2.41
CA LEU A 288 5.43 1.11 2.21
C LEU A 288 3.91 1.03 2.35
N CYS A 289 3.23 0.40 1.40
CA CYS A 289 1.77 0.30 1.36
C CYS A 289 1.23 -1.14 1.21
N GLY A 290 2.12 -2.13 1.12
CA GLY A 290 1.73 -3.54 1.12
C GLY A 290 1.25 -4.03 2.50
N GLU A 291 0.72 -5.25 2.55
CA GLU A 291 0.15 -5.82 3.78
C GLU A 291 1.14 -5.94 4.94
N MET A 292 2.43 -6.07 4.66
CA MET A 292 3.49 -6.07 5.67
C MET A 292 3.47 -4.84 6.57
N ALA A 293 2.99 -3.68 6.07
CA ALA A 293 2.88 -2.45 6.87
C ALA A 293 1.92 -2.57 8.05
N GLY A 294 0.91 -3.43 7.92
CA GLY A 294 -0.12 -3.66 8.94
C GLY A 294 0.08 -4.95 9.75
N ASP A 295 1.13 -5.72 9.44
CA ASP A 295 1.45 -6.96 10.13
C ASP A 295 2.44 -6.70 11.27
N PRO A 296 2.03 -6.90 12.54
CA PRO A 296 2.90 -6.69 13.70
C PRO A 296 4.22 -7.47 13.66
N MET A 297 4.26 -8.66 13.06
CA MET A 297 5.49 -9.44 12.93
C MET A 297 6.47 -8.77 11.96
N CYS A 298 5.97 -8.16 10.89
CA CYS A 298 6.79 -7.49 9.89
C CYS A 298 7.23 -6.08 10.35
N VAL A 299 6.37 -5.36 11.09
CA VAL A 299 6.60 -3.93 11.43
C VAL A 299 7.92 -3.70 12.15
N THR A 300 8.29 -4.55 13.12
CA THR A 300 9.55 -4.38 13.86
C THR A 300 10.76 -4.49 12.94
N ILE A 301 10.74 -5.47 12.01
CA ILE A 301 11.80 -5.64 11.01
C ILE A 301 11.85 -4.43 10.08
N LEU A 302 10.70 -3.96 9.58
CA LEU A 302 10.64 -2.79 8.70
C LEU A 302 11.19 -1.53 9.37
N ILE A 303 10.88 -1.31 10.65
CA ILE A 303 11.43 -0.18 11.43
C ILE A 303 12.96 -0.30 11.55
N GLY A 304 13.47 -1.49 11.83
CA GLY A 304 14.91 -1.76 11.89
C GLY A 304 15.62 -1.55 10.56
N LEU A 305 14.94 -1.82 9.43
CA LEU A 305 15.43 -1.56 8.08
C LEU A 305 15.38 -0.07 7.67
N GLY A 306 14.75 0.80 8.48
CA GLY A 306 14.69 2.24 8.21
C GLY A 306 13.37 2.75 7.64
N TYR A 307 12.33 1.93 7.50
CA TYR A 307 11.00 2.38 7.06
C TYR A 307 10.34 3.23 8.15
N ARG A 308 9.81 4.40 7.76
CA ARG A 308 9.16 5.37 8.67
C ARG A 308 7.79 5.86 8.19
N HIS A 309 7.37 5.44 6.99
CA HIS A 309 6.05 5.74 6.42
C HIS A 309 5.36 4.42 6.09
N LEU A 310 4.40 4.00 6.93
CA LEU A 310 3.70 2.73 6.81
C LEU A 310 2.23 2.99 6.51
N SER A 311 1.73 2.47 5.39
CA SER A 311 0.33 2.60 4.98
C SER A 311 -0.36 1.25 5.05
N MET A 312 -1.48 1.18 5.77
CA MET A 312 -2.15 -0.07 6.12
C MET A 312 -3.67 0.05 6.06
N ASN A 313 -4.36 -1.06 6.16
CA ASN A 313 -5.81 -1.07 6.34
C ASN A 313 -6.21 -0.50 7.72
N GLY A 314 -7.44 0.02 7.84
CA GLY A 314 -7.90 0.70 9.05
C GLY A 314 -7.90 -0.17 10.31
N ARG A 315 -8.08 -1.49 10.15
CA ARG A 315 -8.10 -2.45 11.28
C ARG A 315 -6.73 -2.60 11.94
N SER A 316 -5.66 -2.41 11.18
CA SER A 316 -4.27 -2.54 11.67
C SER A 316 -3.78 -1.29 12.40
N VAL A 317 -4.39 -0.11 12.19
CA VAL A 317 -3.89 1.19 12.67
C VAL A 317 -3.64 1.20 14.18
N ALA A 318 -4.66 0.83 14.97
CA ALA A 318 -4.54 0.85 16.43
C ALA A 318 -3.43 -0.08 16.92
N ARG A 319 -3.40 -1.30 16.41
CA ARG A 319 -2.43 -2.33 16.81
C ARG A 319 -1.00 -1.96 16.43
N VAL A 320 -0.79 -1.43 15.22
CA VAL A 320 0.54 -0.99 14.79
C VAL A 320 1.01 0.22 15.59
N LYS A 321 0.16 1.21 15.86
CA LYS A 321 0.52 2.35 16.71
C LYS A 321 0.89 1.93 18.13
N TYR A 322 0.15 1.00 18.71
CA TYR A 322 0.45 0.42 20.01
C TYR A 322 1.82 -0.26 20.02
N LEU A 323 2.13 -1.06 18.98
CA LEU A 323 3.41 -1.73 18.82
C LEU A 323 4.56 -0.73 18.66
N LEU A 324 4.43 0.24 17.74
CA LEU A 324 5.47 1.25 17.46
C LEU A 324 5.93 1.95 18.72
N ARG A 325 5.02 2.32 19.63
CA ARG A 325 5.34 2.99 20.90
C ARG A 325 6.15 2.14 21.87
N ARG A 326 6.25 0.83 21.61
CA ARG A 326 6.98 -0.15 22.41
C ARG A 326 8.26 -0.64 21.75
N ILE A 327 8.49 -0.30 20.48
CA ILE A 327 9.71 -0.68 19.76
C ILE A 327 10.89 0.15 20.25
N ASP A 328 11.94 -0.55 20.63
CA ASP A 328 13.28 -0.01 20.78
C ASP A 328 14.01 -0.08 19.44
N ILE A 329 14.63 1.02 19.01
CA ILE A 329 15.25 1.07 17.68
C ILE A 329 16.49 0.17 17.58
N GLU A 330 17.27 0.05 18.65
CA GLU A 330 18.46 -0.79 18.65
C GLU A 330 18.09 -2.27 18.57
N GLU A 331 17.05 -2.68 19.33
CA GLU A 331 16.48 -4.03 19.26
C GLU A 331 15.91 -4.35 17.88
N ALA A 332 15.21 -3.39 17.25
CA ALA A 332 14.65 -3.54 15.92
C ALA A 332 15.74 -3.68 14.85
N GLN A 333 16.81 -2.89 14.94
CA GLN A 333 17.95 -2.99 14.03
C GLN A 333 18.70 -4.33 14.18
N GLU A 334 18.88 -4.79 15.41
CA GLU A 334 19.49 -6.11 15.68
C GLU A 334 18.63 -7.25 15.11
N LEU A 335 17.31 -7.19 15.33
CA LEU A 335 16.37 -8.17 14.77
C LEU A 335 16.45 -8.18 13.24
N SER A 336 16.43 -6.99 12.61
CA SER A 336 16.50 -6.87 11.16
C SER A 336 17.82 -7.43 10.61
N ARG A 337 18.94 -7.15 11.26
CA ARG A 337 20.24 -7.69 10.88
C ARG A 337 20.25 -9.23 10.94
N ARG A 338 19.75 -9.81 12.02
CA ARG A 338 19.64 -11.28 12.15
C ARG A 338 18.71 -11.87 11.09
N SER A 339 17.59 -11.22 10.79
CA SER A 339 16.67 -11.65 9.74
C SER A 339 17.29 -11.62 8.34
N LEU A 340 18.21 -10.68 8.07
CA LEU A 340 18.96 -10.63 6.81
C LEU A 340 20.00 -11.74 6.69
N ASP A 341 20.55 -12.22 7.81
CA ASP A 341 21.50 -13.35 7.84
C ASP A 341 20.80 -14.72 7.70
N ALA A 342 19.49 -14.77 7.95
CA ALA A 342 18.70 -16.00 7.83
C ALA A 342 18.80 -16.63 6.42
N GLN A 343 18.83 -17.97 6.38
CA GLN A 343 18.80 -18.74 5.13
C GLN A 343 17.40 -19.27 4.81
N MET A 344 16.59 -19.46 5.84
CA MET A 344 15.21 -19.97 5.75
C MET A 344 14.26 -19.06 6.53
N THR A 345 13.01 -19.00 6.11
CA THR A 345 11.97 -18.19 6.80
C THR A 345 11.79 -18.63 8.26
N ALA A 346 11.94 -19.91 8.58
CA ALA A 346 11.84 -20.41 9.95
C ALA A 346 12.91 -19.84 10.91
N GLU A 347 13.96 -19.21 10.38
CA GLU A 347 15.03 -18.58 11.15
C GLU A 347 14.78 -17.08 11.38
N VAL A 348 13.87 -16.50 10.60
CA VAL A 348 13.42 -15.10 10.71
C VAL A 348 12.46 -14.94 11.88
#